data_0c62bbf8f5fc33e74729ab3c09fd569f
#
_entry.id   0c62bbf8f5fc33e74729ab3c09fd569f
#
_cell.length_a   1.000
_cell.length_b   1.000
_cell.length_c   1.000
_cell.angle_alpha   90.00
_cell.angle_beta   90.00
_cell.angle_gamma   90.00
#
_symmetry.space_group_name_H-M   'P 1'
#
loop_
_entity.id
_entity.type
_entity.pdbx_description
1 polymer ?
#
loop_
_entity_poly.entity_id
_entity_poly.type
_entity_poly.pdbx_seq_one_letter_code
_entity_poly.pdbx_strand_id
1 'polypeptide(L)' 'MAIRLRIKEVARKKGVSMGKLQRDADVAYNTVKRMYKNPYHVITTETLGKLAKALGVSPGELIEEVQDEMRVPPHNM' A
#
# COMPACT_ATOMS: atom_id res chain seq x y z
N MET A 1 3.93 -17.27 0.96
CA MET A 1 2.97 -16.26 0.51
C MET A 1 3.29 -14.92 1.14
N ALA A 2 3.19 -13.87 0.36
CA ALA A 2 3.39 -12.52 0.86
C ALA A 2 2.28 -11.63 0.32
N ILE A 3 2.00 -10.56 1.03
CA ILE A 3 1.00 -9.58 0.60
C ILE A 3 1.76 -8.32 0.18
N ARG A 4 1.56 -7.92 -1.06
CA ARG A 4 2.18 -6.73 -1.61
C ARG A 4 1.16 -5.60 -1.67
N LEU A 5 1.56 -4.43 -1.23
CA LEU A 5 0.68 -3.25 -1.29
C LEU A 5 0.75 -2.64 -2.68
N ARG A 6 -0.41 -2.26 -3.20
CA ARG A 6 -0.54 -1.64 -4.52
C ARG A 6 -0.98 -0.18 -4.42
N ILE A 7 -0.75 0.43 -3.28
CA ILE A 7 -1.25 1.77 -3.01
C ILE A 7 -0.67 2.79 -3.99
N LYS A 8 0.63 2.71 -4.24
CA LYS A 8 1.30 3.61 -5.17
C LYS A 8 0.74 3.49 -6.58
N GLU A 9 0.56 2.26 -7.05
CA GLU A 9 0.03 2.02 -8.39
C GLU A 9 -1.39 2.55 -8.54
N VAL A 10 -2.24 2.27 -7.55
CA VAL A 10 -3.63 2.71 -7.60
C VAL A 10 -3.72 4.22 -7.50
N ALA A 11 -2.92 4.84 -6.63
CA ALA A 11 -2.91 6.29 -6.50
C ALA A 11 -2.50 6.96 -7.80
N ARG A 12 -1.47 6.43 -8.46
CA ARG A 12 -1.03 6.97 -9.75
C ARG A 12 -2.12 6.84 -10.79
N LYS A 13 -2.77 5.70 -10.82
CA LYS A 13 -3.85 5.46 -11.77
C LYS A 13 -5.00 6.43 -11.56
N LYS A 14 -5.25 6.81 -10.32
CA LYS A 14 -6.32 7.74 -9.97
C LYS A 14 -5.87 9.21 -10.04
N GLY A 15 -4.60 9.46 -10.33
CA GLY A 15 -4.07 10.82 -10.37
C GLY A 15 -3.97 11.47 -9.01
N VAL A 16 -3.76 10.69 -7.96
CA VAL A 16 -3.70 11.19 -6.59
C VAL A 16 -2.24 11.22 -6.15
N SER A 17 -1.77 12.41 -5.75
CA SER A 17 -0.41 12.56 -5.26
C SER A 17 -0.28 12.01 -3.85
N MET A 18 0.97 11.77 -3.43
CA MET A 18 1.25 11.31 -2.08
C MET A 18 0.70 12.25 -1.02
N GLY A 19 0.89 13.56 -1.23
CA GLY A 19 0.41 14.55 -0.27
C GLY A 19 -1.11 14.59 -0.18
N LYS A 20 -1.77 14.48 -1.33
CA LYS A 20 -3.23 14.45 -1.33
C LYS A 20 -3.75 13.18 -0.67
N LEU A 21 -3.13 12.06 -0.97
CA LEU A 21 -3.52 10.79 -0.36
C LEU A 21 -3.36 10.83 1.15
N GLN A 22 -2.25 11.37 1.63
CA GLN A 22 -1.98 11.47 3.04
C GLN A 22 -3.05 12.31 3.75
N ARG A 23 -3.43 13.44 3.15
CA ARG A 23 -4.45 14.31 3.75
C ARG A 23 -5.83 13.67 3.71
N ASP A 24 -6.21 13.11 2.57
CA ASP A 24 -7.55 12.56 2.40
C ASP A 24 -7.76 11.32 3.24
N ALA A 25 -6.71 10.51 3.40
CA ALA A 25 -6.80 9.28 4.18
C ALA A 25 -6.57 9.52 5.67
N ASP A 26 -6.08 10.70 6.04
CA ASP A 26 -5.74 11.01 7.44
C ASP A 26 -4.73 9.99 7.97
N VAL A 27 -3.67 9.78 7.20
CA VAL A 27 -2.58 8.88 7.54
C VAL A 27 -1.30 9.68 7.57
N ALA A 28 -0.39 9.35 8.47
CA ALA A 28 0.86 10.07 8.60
C ALA A 28 1.64 10.02 7.28
N TYR A 29 2.24 11.15 6.91
CA TYR A 29 2.99 11.24 5.67
C TYR A 29 4.15 10.23 5.62
N ASN A 30 4.82 10.04 6.76
CA ASN A 30 5.91 9.07 6.81
C ASN A 30 5.44 7.65 6.54
N THR A 31 4.22 7.33 6.96
CA THR A 31 3.63 6.01 6.69
C THR A 31 3.43 5.83 5.19
N VAL A 32 2.92 6.85 4.50
CA VAL A 32 2.71 6.79 3.06
C VAL A 32 4.06 6.65 2.35
N LYS A 33 5.05 7.42 2.78
CA LYS A 33 6.38 7.32 2.18
C LYS A 33 6.96 5.92 2.32
N ARG A 34 6.81 5.32 3.49
CA ARG A 34 7.33 3.96 3.73
C ARG A 34 6.65 2.94 2.84
N MET A 35 5.34 3.06 2.68
CA MET A 35 4.59 2.15 1.82
C MET A 35 5.02 2.30 0.35
N TYR A 36 5.32 3.51 -0.08
CA TYR A 36 5.75 3.74 -1.45
C TYR A 36 7.15 3.18 -1.69
N LYS A 37 8.01 3.24 -0.68
CA LYS A 37 9.36 2.68 -0.79
C LYS A 37 9.38 1.17 -0.66
N ASN A 38 8.54 0.63 0.20
CA ASN A 38 8.51 -0.80 0.47
C ASN A 38 7.07 -1.30 0.40
N PRO A 39 6.67 -1.91 -0.71
CA PRO A 39 5.31 -2.40 -0.85
C PRO A 39 4.98 -3.58 0.07
N TYR A 40 5.96 -4.09 0.79
CA TYR A 40 5.73 -5.16 1.76
C TYR A 40 5.71 -4.63 3.20
N HIS A 41 5.68 -3.31 3.35
CA HIS A 41 5.61 -2.70 4.67
C HIS A 41 4.32 -3.11 5.38
N VAL A 42 4.43 -3.40 6.67
CA VAL A 42 3.27 -3.83 7.46
C VAL A 42 2.41 -2.61 7.82
N ILE A 43 1.13 -2.71 7.52
CA ILE A 43 0.17 -1.67 7.92
C ILE A 43 -1.02 -2.36 8.56
N THR A 44 -1.79 -1.60 9.33
CA THR A 44 -3.00 -2.14 9.94
C THR A 44 -4.14 -2.16 8.95
N THR A 45 -5.14 -2.99 9.22
CA THR A 45 -6.34 -3.01 8.39
C THR A 45 -7.08 -1.69 8.48
N GLU A 46 -6.97 -1.00 9.60
CA GLU A 46 -7.57 0.32 9.73
C GLU A 46 -6.94 1.31 8.73
N THR A 47 -5.61 1.32 8.66
CA THR A 47 -4.91 2.18 7.71
C THR A 47 -5.27 1.81 6.28
N LEU A 48 -5.35 0.51 6.00
CA LEU A 48 -5.72 0.04 4.67
C LEU A 48 -7.12 0.54 4.29
N GLY A 49 -8.06 0.48 5.22
CA GLY A 49 -9.41 0.96 4.98
C GLY A 49 -9.45 2.45 4.70
N LYS A 50 -8.66 3.24 5.44
CA LYS A 50 -8.59 4.68 5.22
C LYS A 50 -8.06 5.02 3.84
N LEU A 51 -7.03 4.30 3.41
CA LEU A 51 -6.44 4.50 2.08
C LEU A 51 -7.42 4.13 0.98
N ALA A 52 -8.12 3.02 1.17
CA ALA A 52 -9.11 2.57 0.18
C ALA A 52 -10.22 3.59 0.02
N LYS A 53 -10.71 4.13 1.13
CA LYS A 53 -11.76 5.13 1.10
C LYS A 53 -11.28 6.40 0.39
N ALA A 54 -10.06 6.83 0.68
CA ALA A 54 -9.51 8.02 0.06
C ALA A 54 -9.32 7.85 -1.44
N LEU A 55 -9.02 6.65 -1.89
CA LEU A 55 -8.81 6.37 -3.30
C LEU A 55 -10.09 5.94 -4.01
N GLY A 56 -11.18 5.74 -3.27
CA GLY A 56 -12.44 5.34 -3.87
C GLY A 56 -12.43 3.92 -4.41
N VAL A 57 -11.71 3.03 -3.77
CA VAL A 57 -11.61 1.63 -4.20
C VAL A 57 -11.88 0.73 -2.99
N SER A 58 -12.07 -0.56 -3.24
CA SER A 58 -12.18 -1.51 -2.15
C SER A 58 -10.79 -1.82 -1.61
N PRO A 59 -10.68 -2.19 -0.32
CA PRO A 59 -9.36 -2.52 0.24
C PRO A 59 -8.66 -3.64 -0.50
N GLY A 60 -9.40 -4.59 -1.05
CA GLY A 60 -8.81 -5.69 -1.79
C GLY A 60 -8.06 -5.25 -3.04
N GLU A 61 -8.42 -4.09 -3.59
CA GLU A 61 -7.73 -3.57 -4.76
C GLU A 61 -6.37 -2.98 -4.43
N LEU A 62 -6.08 -2.78 -3.15
CA LEU A 62 -4.83 -2.19 -2.71
C LEU A 62 -3.79 -3.23 -2.30
N ILE A 63 -4.14 -4.50 -2.38
CA ILE A 63 -3.22 -5.58 -1.99
C ILE A 63 -3.26 -6.67 -3.05
N GLU A 64 -2.17 -7.42 -3.11
CA GLU A 64 -2.14 -8.59 -3.98
C GLU A 64 -1.29 -9.66 -3.31
N GLU A 65 -1.66 -10.88 -3.56
CA GLU A 65 -0.90 -12.02 -3.05
C GLU A 65 0.22 -12.34 -4.04
N VAL A 66 1.44 -12.53 -3.53
CA VAL A 66 2.56 -12.93 -4.36
C VAL A 66 3.21 -14.16 -3.74
N GLN A 67 3.85 -14.94 -4.57
CA GLN A 67 4.60 -16.09 -4.10
C GLN A 67 5.88 -15.61 -3.42
N ASP A 68 6.30 -16.32 -2.40
CA ASP A 68 7.51 -15.94 -1.68
C ASP A 68 8.72 -15.91 -2.59
N GLU A 69 8.77 -16.78 -3.58
CA GLU A 69 9.90 -16.81 -4.49
C GLU A 69 9.93 -15.64 -5.45
N MET A 70 8.85 -14.88 -5.56
CA MET A 70 8.82 -13.68 -6.40
C MET A 70 9.25 -12.45 -5.65
N ARG A 71 9.36 -12.55 -4.34
CA ARG A 71 9.87 -11.51 -3.49
C ARG A 71 11.33 -11.81 -3.22
N VAL A 72 12.13 -10.82 -3.01
CA VAL A 72 13.52 -11.06 -2.68
C VAL A 72 13.59 -12.01 -1.50
N PRO A 73 14.19 -13.17 -1.66
CA PRO A 73 14.20 -14.15 -0.58
C PRO A 73 15.11 -13.69 0.53
N PRO A 74 14.74 -13.96 1.72
CA PRO A 74 15.61 -13.67 2.85
C PRO A 74 16.62 -14.76 2.80
N HIS A 75 16.85 -15.40 2.52
CA HIS A 75 17.80 -16.36 2.67
C HIS A 75 17.23 -17.68 3.05
N ASN A 76 16.68 -17.85 3.06
CA ASN A 76 16.22 -18.70 3.22
C ASN A 76 16.20 -19.57 3.68
N MET A 77 15.98 -19.70 3.84
CA MET A 77 15.94 -20.27 4.30
C MET A 77 16.08 -20.79 4.45
#